data_be4c93a80499650026c0333ec1b940b5
#
_entry.id   be4c93a80499650026c0333ec1b940b5
#
_cell.length_a   1.000
_cell.length_b   1.000
_cell.length_c   1.000
_cell.angle_alpha   90.00
_cell.angle_beta   90.00
_cell.angle_gamma   90.00
#
_symmetry.space_group_name_H-M   'P 1'
#
loop_
_entity.id
_entity.type
_entity.pdbx_description
1 polymer ?
#
loop_
_entity_poly.entity_id
_entity_poly.type
_entity_poly.pdbx_seq_one_letter_code
_entity_poly.pdbx_strand_id
1 'polypeptide(L)'
;MSTLVGHRNHLVRTWRFLAALGSLVWLALSFQWLLGIRKIPVLKELFETDFVDRNPALSVILAARDEERSVNESVLSMLAQDYSGMLEVIAVNDRSTDRTGEILDELVTRFPDRLRVLNVESLPGGWLGKTHALYTGAAQATGEWLLFTDADVIFSAGCAEKAVRYAIDDGLDHLTLPPEIVCNGVLLRSFVAAFILVFEMTQRPWRVSDPQAQEHVGIGAFNLIRKAAYETCGTHSAIRMRPDDDMKLAKLLKGHGFRQGVAYGAGLVGVEWHQTLRGAVRGLSKSMFSGLDYRIGATVAGVLMLLLTNVFPVFGLFSRNLTGTLCRLNILSTILVYAYRARQFGDETPWWYAVLHPFGICVFIYAMLRSAFTTLVNGGIEWRGTRYPLKELKDNVSDQRCGTGPPRPPSR
;
A
#
# COMPACT_ATOMS: atom_id res chain seq x y z
N MET A 1 50.93 4.99 -18.82
CA MET A 1 49.99 6.12 -19.04
C MET A 1 48.84 5.76 -19.99
N SER A 2 49.06 4.99 -21.06
CA SER A 2 48.04 4.58 -22.05
C SER A 2 46.93 3.69 -21.49
N THR A 3 47.22 2.76 -20.59
CA THR A 3 46.22 1.86 -19.95
C THR A 3 45.23 2.58 -19.04
N LEU A 4 45.69 3.59 -18.29
CA LEU A 4 44.84 4.40 -17.42
C LEU A 4 43.86 5.29 -18.22
N VAL A 5 44.30 5.82 -19.37
CA VAL A 5 43.44 6.61 -20.28
C VAL A 5 42.38 5.72 -20.94
N GLY A 6 42.77 4.48 -21.33
CA GLY A 6 41.84 3.48 -21.87
C GLY A 6 40.73 3.11 -20.87
N HIS A 7 41.08 2.79 -19.63
CA HIS A 7 40.12 2.48 -18.56
C HIS A 7 39.18 3.64 -18.26
N ARG A 8 39.64 4.87 -18.21
CA ARG A 8 38.83 6.07 -17.99
C ARG A 8 37.84 6.28 -19.11
N ASN A 9 38.22 6.04 -20.35
CA ASN A 9 37.31 6.17 -21.50
C ASN A 9 36.21 5.09 -21.50
N HIS A 10 36.52 3.86 -21.10
CA HIS A 10 35.58 2.78 -20.95
C HIS A 10 34.55 3.09 -19.83
N LEU A 11 35.03 3.52 -18.66
CA LEU A 11 34.14 3.90 -17.55
C LEU A 11 33.17 5.04 -17.93
N VAL A 12 33.67 6.06 -18.62
CA VAL A 12 32.83 7.19 -19.10
C VAL A 12 31.80 6.72 -20.13
N ARG A 13 32.18 5.82 -21.05
CA ARG A 13 31.22 5.26 -22.04
C ARG A 13 30.14 4.41 -21.35
N THR A 14 30.53 3.52 -20.45
CA THR A 14 29.61 2.67 -19.69
C THR A 14 28.63 3.52 -18.87
N TRP A 15 29.14 4.52 -18.16
CA TRP A 15 28.29 5.43 -17.39
C TRP A 15 27.29 6.19 -18.27
N ARG A 16 27.75 6.71 -19.42
CA ARG A 16 26.86 7.41 -20.38
C ARG A 16 25.79 6.49 -20.92
N PHE A 17 26.12 5.26 -21.24
CA PHE A 17 25.15 4.28 -21.71
C PHE A 17 24.10 3.98 -20.63
N LEU A 18 24.53 3.72 -19.41
CA LEU A 18 23.62 3.44 -18.29
C LEU A 18 22.71 4.63 -17.97
N ALA A 19 23.23 5.85 -17.96
CA ALA A 19 22.44 7.05 -17.73
C ALA A 19 21.42 7.32 -18.86
N ALA A 20 21.79 7.06 -20.12
CA ALA A 20 20.89 7.17 -21.24
C ALA A 20 19.77 6.11 -21.18
N LEU A 21 20.13 4.85 -20.90
CA LEU A 21 19.20 3.73 -20.75
C LEU A 21 18.20 4.01 -19.61
N GLY A 22 18.71 4.42 -18.45
CA GLY A 22 17.87 4.76 -17.29
C GLY A 22 16.91 5.90 -17.59
N SER A 23 17.38 6.94 -18.30
CA SER A 23 16.54 8.04 -18.71
C SER A 23 15.42 7.62 -19.69
N LEU A 24 15.72 6.76 -20.65
CA LEU A 24 14.71 6.23 -21.58
C LEU A 24 13.66 5.37 -20.85
N VAL A 25 14.10 4.51 -19.94
CA VAL A 25 13.18 3.70 -19.11
C VAL A 25 12.28 4.61 -18.27
N TRP A 26 12.84 5.62 -17.62
CA TRP A 26 12.06 6.57 -16.83
C TRP A 26 11.05 7.35 -17.66
N LEU A 27 11.43 7.82 -18.83
CA LEU A 27 10.53 8.52 -19.76
C LEU A 27 9.35 7.64 -20.16
N ALA A 28 9.63 6.36 -20.47
CA ALA A 28 8.59 5.38 -20.79
C ALA A 28 7.64 5.14 -19.59
N LEU A 29 8.19 4.98 -18.38
CA LEU A 29 7.41 4.82 -17.14
C LEU A 29 6.58 6.07 -16.84
N SER A 30 7.16 7.26 -16.97
CA SER A 30 6.44 8.54 -16.77
C SER A 30 5.30 8.70 -17.76
N PHE A 31 5.51 8.34 -19.03
CA PHE A 31 4.46 8.38 -20.05
C PHE A 31 3.33 7.39 -19.75
N GLN A 32 3.67 6.14 -19.41
CA GLN A 32 2.68 5.14 -18.99
C GLN A 32 1.89 5.59 -17.77
N TRP A 33 2.58 6.18 -16.79
CA TRP A 33 1.97 6.72 -15.58
C TRP A 33 0.98 7.84 -15.92
N LEU A 34 1.39 8.83 -16.73
CA LEU A 34 0.53 9.96 -17.14
C LEU A 34 -0.74 9.50 -17.87
N LEU A 35 -0.66 8.47 -18.70
CA LEU A 35 -1.84 7.90 -19.36
C LEU A 35 -2.71 7.06 -18.44
N GLY A 36 -2.08 6.35 -17.53
CA GLY A 36 -2.74 5.40 -16.64
C GLY A 36 -3.45 6.08 -15.47
N ILE A 37 -2.78 7.02 -14.80
CA ILE A 37 -3.27 7.63 -13.57
C ILE A 37 -4.63 8.34 -13.75
N ARG A 38 -4.90 8.86 -14.95
CA ARG A 38 -6.16 9.51 -15.33
C ARG A 38 -7.37 8.57 -15.32
N LYS A 39 -7.12 7.26 -15.34
CA LYS A 39 -8.17 6.23 -15.33
C LYS A 39 -8.65 5.90 -13.92
N ILE A 40 -7.94 6.34 -12.89
CA ILE A 40 -8.30 6.11 -11.50
C ILE A 40 -9.19 7.25 -11.06
N PRO A 41 -10.44 6.98 -10.69
CA PRO A 41 -11.36 8.03 -10.24
C PRO A 41 -10.97 8.54 -8.85
N VAL A 42 -11.35 9.78 -8.56
CA VAL A 42 -11.35 10.34 -7.20
C VAL A 42 -12.74 10.10 -6.63
N LEU A 43 -12.85 9.25 -5.62
CA LEU A 43 -14.14 8.77 -5.12
C LEU A 43 -15.03 9.89 -4.59
N LYS A 44 -14.44 10.94 -4.01
CA LYS A 44 -15.16 12.10 -3.50
C LYS A 44 -15.96 12.83 -4.58
N GLU A 45 -15.49 12.81 -5.82
CA GLU A 45 -16.04 13.55 -6.95
C GLU A 45 -17.14 12.77 -7.71
N LEU A 46 -17.29 11.46 -7.44
CA LEU A 46 -18.16 10.59 -8.24
C LEU A 46 -19.66 10.72 -7.92
N PHE A 47 -20.02 11.21 -6.74
CA PHE A 47 -21.41 11.21 -6.30
C PHE A 47 -21.80 12.55 -5.70
N GLU A 48 -22.62 13.31 -6.43
CA GLU A 48 -23.40 14.44 -5.92
C GLU A 48 -24.79 13.95 -5.49
N THR A 49 -24.93 13.37 -4.32
CA THR A 49 -26.18 13.32 -3.53
C THR A 49 -27.44 12.58 -3.99
N ASP A 50 -27.48 11.48 -4.64
CA ASP A 50 -28.71 10.67 -4.62
C ASP A 50 -28.46 9.32 -3.96
N PHE A 51 -28.95 9.16 -2.73
CA PHE A 51 -28.94 7.90 -1.99
C PHE A 51 -29.85 6.89 -2.68
N VAL A 52 -29.29 5.75 -3.05
CA VAL A 52 -30.05 4.60 -3.55
C VAL A 52 -30.70 3.87 -2.38
N ASP A 53 -31.85 3.20 -2.65
CA ASP A 53 -32.66 2.46 -1.70
C ASP A 53 -31.92 1.39 -0.89
N ARG A 54 -31.08 1.70 0.05
CA ARG A 54 -30.46 0.81 1.02
C ARG A 54 -29.26 0.00 0.51
N ASN A 55 -28.08 0.37 0.95
CA ASN A 55 -26.85 -0.42 0.77
C ASN A 55 -26.86 -1.74 1.58
N PRO A 56 -26.12 -2.77 1.11
CA PRO A 56 -25.95 -4.01 1.84
C PRO A 56 -25.23 -3.80 3.19
N ALA A 57 -25.35 -4.77 4.11
CA ALA A 57 -24.68 -4.69 5.39
C ALA A 57 -23.16 -4.66 5.25
N LEU A 58 -22.52 -3.78 6.02
CA LEU A 58 -21.07 -3.55 6.04
C LEU A 58 -20.49 -3.85 7.43
N SER A 59 -19.46 -4.68 7.49
CA SER A 59 -18.62 -4.87 8.68
C SER A 59 -17.27 -4.20 8.47
N VAL A 60 -16.96 -3.19 9.29
CA VAL A 60 -15.63 -2.57 9.36
C VAL A 60 -14.80 -3.33 10.39
N ILE A 61 -13.64 -3.85 9.97
CA ILE A 61 -12.79 -4.72 10.78
C ILE A 61 -11.42 -4.09 10.92
N LEU A 62 -10.98 -3.86 12.16
CA LEU A 62 -9.65 -3.30 12.44
C LEU A 62 -8.90 -4.15 13.46
N ALA A 63 -7.58 -4.25 13.27
CA ALA A 63 -6.66 -4.88 14.20
C ALA A 63 -5.90 -3.80 14.97
N ALA A 64 -6.06 -3.75 16.28
CA ALA A 64 -5.39 -2.78 17.14
C ALA A 64 -4.36 -3.47 18.04
N ARG A 65 -3.12 -2.94 18.08
CA ARG A 65 -2.08 -3.36 19.00
C ARG A 65 -1.18 -2.19 19.38
N ASP A 66 -1.25 -1.78 20.64
CA ASP A 66 -0.51 -0.64 21.18
C ASP A 66 -0.77 0.65 20.34
N GLU A 67 -2.07 0.98 20.18
CA GLU A 67 -2.58 2.11 19.39
C GLU A 67 -3.35 3.12 20.28
N GLU A 68 -2.99 3.28 21.56
CA GLU A 68 -3.68 4.17 22.53
C GLU A 68 -3.83 5.62 22.03
N ARG A 69 -2.96 6.07 21.10
CA ARG A 69 -2.96 7.45 20.59
C ARG A 69 -3.99 7.70 19.51
N SER A 70 -4.30 6.68 18.72
CA SER A 70 -5.09 6.80 17.48
C SER A 70 -6.43 6.09 17.53
N VAL A 71 -6.52 4.97 18.27
CA VAL A 71 -7.65 4.05 18.22
C VAL A 71 -8.99 4.72 18.56
N ASN A 72 -9.02 5.68 19.50
CA ASN A 72 -10.24 6.39 19.87
C ASN A 72 -10.82 7.19 18.69
N GLU A 73 -10.01 8.03 18.07
CA GLU A 73 -10.46 8.87 16.95
C GLU A 73 -10.78 8.02 15.72
N SER A 74 -9.98 7.00 15.46
CA SER A 74 -10.16 6.05 14.36
C SER A 74 -11.52 5.36 14.48
N VAL A 75 -11.82 4.68 15.60
CA VAL A 75 -13.08 3.98 15.83
C VAL A 75 -14.28 4.94 15.80
N LEU A 76 -14.15 6.12 16.41
CA LEU A 76 -15.22 7.13 16.36
C LEU A 76 -15.51 7.59 14.93
N SER A 77 -14.50 7.75 14.08
CA SER A 77 -14.69 8.12 12.68
C SER A 77 -15.42 7.03 11.86
N MET A 78 -15.19 5.77 12.20
CA MET A 78 -15.87 4.63 11.59
C MET A 78 -17.33 4.51 12.06
N LEU A 79 -17.58 4.75 13.35
CA LEU A 79 -18.92 4.76 13.92
C LEU A 79 -19.76 5.97 13.46
N ALA A 80 -19.10 7.07 13.10
CA ALA A 80 -19.75 8.29 12.61
C ALA A 80 -20.04 8.26 11.10
N GLN A 81 -19.86 7.12 10.44
CA GLN A 81 -20.18 7.01 9.01
C GLN A 81 -21.67 7.19 8.77
N ASP A 82 -21.99 8.06 7.81
CA ASP A 82 -23.30 8.20 7.23
C ASP A 82 -23.49 7.09 6.19
N TYR A 83 -24.15 6.00 6.60
CA TYR A 83 -24.30 4.78 5.81
C TYR A 83 -25.76 4.33 5.81
N SER A 84 -26.35 4.18 4.64
CA SER A 84 -27.78 3.86 4.47
C SER A 84 -28.11 2.40 4.81
N GLY A 85 -27.13 1.49 4.86
CA GLY A 85 -27.28 0.10 5.27
C GLY A 85 -26.96 -0.13 6.75
N MET A 86 -26.99 -1.40 7.17
CA MET A 86 -26.43 -1.80 8.47
C MET A 86 -24.91 -1.64 8.45
N LEU A 87 -24.36 -0.98 9.45
CA LEU A 87 -22.92 -0.85 9.67
C LEU A 87 -22.57 -1.29 11.09
N GLU A 88 -21.67 -2.24 11.21
CA GLU A 88 -21.02 -2.64 12.45
C GLU A 88 -19.50 -2.40 12.37
N VAL A 89 -18.89 -2.11 13.50
CA VAL A 89 -17.42 -2.00 13.66
C VAL A 89 -16.95 -3.13 14.57
N ILE A 90 -15.95 -3.88 14.14
CA ILE A 90 -15.34 -4.97 14.89
C ILE A 90 -13.88 -4.61 15.13
N ALA A 91 -13.56 -4.18 16.33
CA ALA A 91 -12.20 -3.89 16.76
C ALA A 91 -11.59 -5.11 17.44
N VAL A 92 -10.46 -5.57 16.92
CA VAL A 92 -9.75 -6.72 17.51
C VAL A 92 -8.50 -6.22 18.22
N ASN A 93 -8.52 -6.31 19.55
CA ASN A 93 -7.39 -5.99 20.41
C ASN A 93 -6.39 -7.17 20.41
N ASP A 94 -5.30 -7.03 19.67
CA ASP A 94 -4.26 -8.06 19.54
C ASP A 94 -3.23 -7.94 20.66
N ARG A 95 -3.56 -8.34 21.88
CA ARG A 95 -2.61 -8.40 23.01
C ARG A 95 -1.93 -7.06 23.29
N SER A 96 -2.65 -5.95 23.25
CA SER A 96 -2.10 -4.63 23.60
C SER A 96 -1.63 -4.58 25.05
N THR A 97 -0.56 -3.84 25.29
CA THR A 97 0.06 -3.67 26.60
C THR A 97 -0.07 -2.23 27.12
N ASP A 98 -0.55 -1.32 26.30
CA ASP A 98 -0.89 0.05 26.59
C ASP A 98 -2.39 0.20 26.90
N ARG A 99 -2.92 1.42 26.90
CA ARG A 99 -4.32 1.71 27.18
C ARG A 99 -5.29 1.40 26.03
N THR A 100 -4.84 0.78 24.92
CA THR A 100 -5.71 0.47 23.79
C THR A 100 -6.95 -0.35 24.19
N GLY A 101 -6.75 -1.38 25.01
CA GLY A 101 -7.87 -2.21 25.48
C GLY A 101 -8.88 -1.43 26.31
N GLU A 102 -8.42 -0.63 27.27
CA GLU A 102 -9.27 0.24 28.12
C GLU A 102 -10.11 1.20 27.26
N ILE A 103 -9.50 1.85 26.27
CA ILE A 103 -10.18 2.78 25.35
C ILE A 103 -11.26 2.06 24.54
N LEU A 104 -10.99 0.87 24.04
CA LEU A 104 -11.96 0.09 23.29
C LEU A 104 -13.13 -0.36 24.16
N ASP A 105 -12.91 -0.75 25.42
CA ASP A 105 -13.95 -1.13 26.38
C ASP A 105 -14.85 0.06 26.75
N GLU A 106 -14.27 1.26 26.90
CA GLU A 106 -15.03 2.49 27.09
C GLU A 106 -15.92 2.79 25.87
N LEU A 107 -15.40 2.61 24.65
CA LEU A 107 -16.16 2.84 23.42
C LEU A 107 -17.31 1.83 23.23
N VAL A 108 -17.12 0.56 23.56
CA VAL A 108 -18.19 -0.45 23.52
C VAL A 108 -19.33 -0.07 24.47
N THR A 109 -19.03 0.44 25.66
CA THR A 109 -20.06 0.89 26.61
C THR A 109 -20.90 2.03 26.05
N ARG A 110 -20.33 2.88 25.21
CA ARG A 110 -21.00 4.01 24.54
C ARG A 110 -21.77 3.61 23.29
N PHE A 111 -21.33 2.57 22.58
CA PHE A 111 -21.88 2.14 21.27
C PHE A 111 -22.13 0.62 21.22
N PRO A 112 -22.90 0.03 22.16
CA PRO A 112 -23.03 -1.42 22.32
C PRO A 112 -23.67 -2.12 21.09
N ASP A 113 -24.51 -1.40 20.34
CA ASP A 113 -25.22 -1.97 19.18
C ASP A 113 -24.40 -1.89 17.87
N ARG A 114 -23.34 -1.10 17.84
CA ARG A 114 -22.58 -0.80 16.63
C ARG A 114 -21.09 -1.14 16.70
N LEU A 115 -20.54 -1.28 17.91
CA LEU A 115 -19.14 -1.64 18.15
C LEU A 115 -19.08 -2.97 18.89
N ARG A 116 -18.32 -3.89 18.35
CA ARG A 116 -17.91 -5.13 18.99
C ARG A 116 -16.41 -5.14 19.20
N VAL A 117 -15.94 -5.48 20.39
CA VAL A 117 -14.53 -5.64 20.70
C VAL A 117 -14.22 -7.11 20.95
N LEU A 118 -13.18 -7.62 20.29
CA LEU A 118 -12.67 -8.98 20.47
C LEU A 118 -11.27 -8.87 21.05
N ASN A 119 -11.02 -9.54 22.16
CA ASN A 119 -9.71 -9.61 22.77
C ASN A 119 -9.00 -10.91 22.40
N VAL A 120 -7.83 -10.81 21.77
CA VAL A 120 -6.95 -11.94 21.49
C VAL A 120 -5.98 -12.06 22.66
N GLU A 121 -6.05 -13.15 23.41
CA GLU A 121 -5.18 -13.39 24.58
C GLU A 121 -3.83 -13.99 24.16
N SER A 122 -3.84 -14.87 23.17
CA SER A 122 -2.65 -15.58 22.71
C SER A 122 -2.62 -15.69 21.18
N LEU A 123 -1.41 -15.62 20.60
CA LEU A 123 -1.22 -15.78 19.16
C LEU A 123 -0.95 -17.26 18.85
N PRO A 124 -1.78 -17.92 18.03
CA PRO A 124 -1.51 -19.27 17.56
C PRO A 124 -0.20 -19.34 16.74
N GLY A 125 0.50 -20.45 16.83
CA GLY A 125 1.69 -20.69 16.01
C GLY A 125 1.39 -20.62 14.52
N GLY A 126 2.32 -20.05 13.75
CA GLY A 126 2.18 -19.90 12.29
C GLY A 126 1.26 -18.75 11.86
N TRP A 127 1.01 -17.77 12.72
CA TRP A 127 0.27 -16.55 12.40
C TRP A 127 1.06 -15.29 12.74
N LEU A 128 0.91 -14.25 11.93
CA LEU A 128 1.22 -12.89 12.33
C LEU A 128 0.06 -12.31 13.15
N GLY A 129 0.36 -11.46 14.14
CA GLY A 129 -0.67 -10.88 15.00
C GLY A 129 -1.76 -10.16 14.21
N LYS A 130 -1.38 -9.25 13.30
CA LYS A 130 -2.34 -8.49 12.47
C LYS A 130 -3.24 -9.40 11.63
N THR A 131 -2.67 -10.36 10.90
CA THR A 131 -3.45 -11.27 10.05
C THR A 131 -4.38 -12.16 10.86
N HIS A 132 -3.95 -12.62 12.05
CA HIS A 132 -4.79 -13.38 12.97
C HIS A 132 -5.94 -12.54 13.51
N ALA A 133 -5.68 -11.29 13.90
CA ALA A 133 -6.72 -10.39 14.39
C ALA A 133 -7.76 -10.09 13.31
N LEU A 134 -7.32 -9.75 12.08
CA LEU A 134 -8.24 -9.51 10.96
C LEU A 134 -9.04 -10.77 10.59
N TYR A 135 -8.43 -11.95 10.62
CA TYR A 135 -9.14 -13.23 10.45
C TYR A 135 -10.20 -13.46 11.53
N THR A 136 -9.86 -13.22 12.79
CA THR A 136 -10.76 -13.37 13.94
C THR A 136 -11.94 -12.41 13.84
N GLY A 137 -11.69 -11.15 13.49
CA GLY A 137 -12.74 -10.16 13.26
C GLY A 137 -13.67 -10.55 12.11
N ALA A 138 -13.11 -10.98 10.97
CA ALA A 138 -13.89 -11.39 9.81
C ALA A 138 -14.78 -12.61 10.09
N ALA A 139 -14.35 -13.53 10.94
CA ALA A 139 -15.15 -14.69 11.35
C ALA A 139 -16.40 -14.33 12.16
N GLN A 140 -16.41 -13.15 12.79
CA GLN A 140 -17.56 -12.61 13.56
C GLN A 140 -18.40 -11.61 12.77
N ALA A 141 -17.94 -11.22 11.58
CA ALA A 141 -18.59 -10.21 10.75
C ALA A 141 -19.89 -10.74 10.15
N THR A 142 -20.96 -9.91 10.22
CA THR A 142 -22.28 -10.23 9.68
C THR A 142 -22.57 -9.56 8.34
N GLY A 143 -21.75 -8.57 7.96
CA GLY A 143 -21.89 -7.80 6.72
C GLY A 143 -21.68 -8.64 5.45
N GLU A 144 -22.38 -8.28 4.40
CA GLU A 144 -22.15 -8.78 3.04
C GLU A 144 -20.82 -8.26 2.48
N TRP A 145 -20.43 -7.06 2.93
CA TRP A 145 -19.14 -6.44 2.64
C TRP A 145 -18.31 -6.35 3.89
N LEU A 146 -17.01 -6.63 3.73
CA LEU A 146 -15.99 -6.52 4.76
C LEU A 146 -15.03 -5.40 4.39
N LEU A 147 -14.87 -4.42 5.27
CA LEU A 147 -13.88 -3.36 5.14
C LEU A 147 -12.76 -3.60 6.15
N PHE A 148 -11.62 -4.06 5.68
CA PHE A 148 -10.42 -4.16 6.51
C PHE A 148 -9.68 -2.84 6.53
N THR A 149 -9.28 -2.39 7.72
CA THR A 149 -8.58 -1.12 7.93
C THR A 149 -7.59 -1.19 9.08
N ASP A 150 -6.63 -0.28 9.12
CA ASP A 150 -5.70 -0.11 10.24
C ASP A 150 -6.35 0.73 11.35
N ALA A 151 -5.84 0.64 12.58
CA ALA A 151 -6.41 1.29 13.77
C ALA A 151 -5.99 2.76 13.96
N ASP A 152 -5.30 3.34 12.99
CA ASP A 152 -4.83 4.73 12.94
C ASP A 152 -5.40 5.52 11.76
N VAL A 153 -6.40 4.97 11.09
CA VAL A 153 -7.04 5.55 9.90
C VAL A 153 -8.29 6.34 10.31
N ILE A 154 -8.46 7.51 9.72
CA ILE A 154 -9.63 8.38 9.92
C ILE A 154 -10.47 8.40 8.65
N PHE A 155 -11.76 8.13 8.79
CA PHE A 155 -12.74 8.22 7.70
C PHE A 155 -13.56 9.51 7.80
N SER A 156 -13.70 10.21 6.68
CA SER A 156 -14.68 11.29 6.60
C SER A 156 -16.11 10.73 6.48
N ALA A 157 -17.10 11.47 6.91
CA ALA A 157 -18.50 11.09 6.77
C ALA A 157 -18.84 10.75 5.31
N GLY A 158 -19.64 9.70 5.09
CA GLY A 158 -20.05 9.23 3.76
C GLY A 158 -18.95 8.47 2.97
N CYS A 159 -17.76 8.22 3.55
CA CYS A 159 -16.72 7.44 2.89
C CYS A 159 -17.20 6.01 2.60
N ALA A 160 -17.79 5.34 3.60
CA ALA A 160 -18.29 3.97 3.47
C ALA A 160 -19.43 3.88 2.43
N GLU A 161 -20.37 4.84 2.46
CA GLU A 161 -21.47 4.93 1.49
C GLU A 161 -20.97 5.02 0.06
N LYS A 162 -20.09 5.99 -0.21
CA LYS A 162 -19.52 6.20 -1.55
C LYS A 162 -18.72 4.98 -2.04
N ALA A 163 -17.96 4.36 -1.16
CA ALA A 163 -17.10 3.23 -1.51
C ALA A 163 -17.92 1.98 -1.84
N VAL A 164 -18.91 1.64 -1.04
CA VAL A 164 -19.77 0.48 -1.27
C VAL A 164 -20.60 0.69 -2.54
N ARG A 165 -21.18 1.88 -2.71
CA ARG A 165 -21.95 2.23 -3.91
C ARG A 165 -21.09 2.12 -5.17
N TYR A 166 -19.90 2.71 -5.17
CA TYR A 166 -18.98 2.60 -6.32
C TYR A 166 -18.62 1.14 -6.62
N ALA A 167 -18.36 0.33 -5.59
CA ALA A 167 -18.06 -1.08 -5.78
C ALA A 167 -19.23 -1.86 -6.39
N ILE A 168 -20.48 -1.53 -6.02
CA ILE A 168 -21.68 -2.16 -6.56
C ILE A 168 -21.91 -1.72 -8.01
N ASP A 169 -21.90 -0.42 -8.27
CA ASP A 169 -22.22 0.17 -9.58
C ASP A 169 -21.21 -0.32 -10.64
N ASP A 170 -19.93 -0.47 -10.27
CA ASP A 170 -18.86 -0.96 -11.15
C ASP A 170 -18.73 -2.50 -11.14
N GLY A 171 -19.58 -3.19 -10.36
CA GLY A 171 -19.64 -4.64 -10.24
C GLY A 171 -18.35 -5.25 -9.69
N LEU A 172 -17.70 -4.56 -8.75
CA LEU A 172 -16.45 -5.01 -8.13
C LEU A 172 -16.73 -6.01 -7.00
N ASP A 173 -15.77 -6.88 -6.76
CA ASP A 173 -15.71 -7.74 -5.57
C ASP A 173 -14.69 -7.22 -4.55
N HIS A 174 -13.80 -6.33 -4.98
CA HIS A 174 -12.76 -5.71 -4.15
C HIS A 174 -12.50 -4.27 -4.61
N LEU A 175 -12.50 -3.35 -3.65
CA LEU A 175 -12.13 -1.94 -3.85
C LEU A 175 -11.12 -1.52 -2.81
N THR A 176 -10.04 -0.88 -3.24
CA THR A 176 -9.08 -0.27 -2.33
C THR A 176 -8.96 1.24 -2.60
N LEU A 177 -8.80 2.00 -1.50
CA LEU A 177 -8.63 3.45 -1.55
C LEU A 177 -7.26 3.83 -0.99
N PRO A 178 -6.32 4.29 -1.82
CA PRO A 178 -5.13 4.98 -1.32
C PRO A 178 -5.55 6.17 -0.45
N PRO A 179 -5.07 6.23 0.82
CA PRO A 179 -5.42 7.31 1.73
C PRO A 179 -4.65 8.59 1.41
N GLU A 180 -5.16 9.69 1.91
CA GLU A 180 -4.38 10.91 2.08
C GLU A 180 -3.37 10.69 3.23
N ILE A 181 -2.06 10.81 2.93
CA ILE A 181 -1.02 10.60 3.93
C ILE A 181 -0.67 11.95 4.55
N VAL A 182 -1.14 12.16 5.78
CA VAL A 182 -0.80 13.34 6.57
C VAL A 182 0.59 13.15 7.16
N CYS A 183 1.51 14.05 6.85
CA CYS A 183 2.86 14.03 7.41
C CYS A 183 3.47 15.42 7.48
N ASN A 184 4.37 15.63 8.45
CA ASN A 184 4.98 16.92 8.72
C ASN A 184 6.46 16.95 8.31
N GLY A 185 6.89 18.12 7.83
CA GLY A 185 8.27 18.36 7.44
C GLY A 185 8.63 17.96 6.01
N VAL A 186 9.42 18.80 5.37
CA VAL A 186 9.77 18.71 3.94
C VAL A 186 10.45 17.39 3.57
N LEU A 187 11.36 16.88 4.40
CA LEU A 187 12.11 15.66 4.11
C LEU A 187 11.22 14.41 4.16
N LEU A 188 10.30 14.34 5.14
CA LEU A 188 9.37 13.23 5.23
C LEU A 188 8.37 13.28 4.05
N ARG A 189 7.79 14.44 3.78
CA ARG A 189 6.88 14.63 2.64
C ARG A 189 7.54 14.29 1.30
N SER A 190 8.80 14.69 1.09
CA SER A 190 9.52 14.36 -0.15
C SER A 190 9.79 12.86 -0.29
N PHE A 191 10.09 12.18 0.82
CA PHE A 191 10.23 10.74 0.84
C PHE A 191 8.88 10.03 0.54
N VAL A 192 7.79 10.43 1.19
CA VAL A 192 6.45 9.88 0.96
C VAL A 192 6.01 10.09 -0.48
N ALA A 193 6.23 11.27 -1.04
CA ALA A 193 5.91 11.56 -2.43
C ALA A 193 6.69 10.68 -3.42
N ALA A 194 7.99 10.45 -3.17
CA ALA A 194 8.81 9.55 -3.97
C ALA A 194 8.36 8.08 -3.80
N PHE A 195 8.03 7.67 -2.58
CA PHE A 195 7.49 6.33 -2.28
C PHE A 195 6.20 6.06 -3.03
N ILE A 196 5.22 6.97 -2.97
CA ILE A 196 3.94 6.83 -3.68
C ILE A 196 4.18 6.74 -5.18
N LEU A 197 5.05 7.58 -5.75
CA LEU A 197 5.34 7.57 -7.19
C LEU A 197 5.97 6.24 -7.62
N VAL A 198 6.94 5.72 -6.86
CA VAL A 198 7.53 4.39 -7.13
C VAL A 198 6.49 3.29 -7.01
N PHE A 199 5.64 3.34 -5.99
CA PHE A 199 4.54 2.38 -5.81
C PHE A 199 3.59 2.39 -7.01
N GLU A 200 3.10 3.56 -7.44
CA GLU A 200 2.20 3.69 -8.57
C GLU A 200 2.84 3.22 -9.89
N MET A 201 4.10 3.57 -10.14
CA MET A 201 4.80 3.15 -11.36
C MET A 201 5.09 1.64 -11.41
N THR A 202 5.29 1.01 -10.25
CA THR A 202 5.58 -0.43 -10.16
C THR A 202 4.33 -1.28 -10.09
N GLN A 203 3.32 -0.87 -9.30
CA GLN A 203 2.08 -1.63 -9.12
C GLN A 203 1.04 -1.35 -10.20
N ARG A 204 1.15 -0.24 -10.93
CA ARG A 204 0.25 0.17 -12.03
C ARG A 204 -1.23 0.08 -11.63
N PRO A 205 -1.68 0.81 -10.61
CA PRO A 205 -3.03 0.69 -10.05
C PRO A 205 -4.14 0.89 -11.09
N TRP A 206 -3.89 1.61 -12.17
CA TRP A 206 -4.83 1.80 -13.29
C TRP A 206 -5.08 0.54 -14.13
N ARG A 207 -4.33 -0.55 -13.92
CA ARG A 207 -4.52 -1.83 -14.62
C ARG A 207 -5.24 -2.87 -13.76
N VAL A 208 -5.50 -2.54 -12.51
CA VAL A 208 -6.11 -3.47 -11.54
C VAL A 208 -7.50 -3.91 -11.99
N SER A 209 -8.28 -3.02 -12.60
CA SER A 209 -9.62 -3.32 -13.11
C SER A 209 -9.63 -4.16 -14.41
N ASP A 210 -8.52 -4.27 -15.12
CA ASP A 210 -8.39 -5.11 -16.30
C ASP A 210 -8.37 -6.60 -15.88
N PRO A 211 -9.37 -7.43 -16.28
CA PRO A 211 -9.43 -8.84 -15.88
C PRO A 211 -8.26 -9.68 -16.42
N GLN A 212 -7.64 -9.25 -17.51
CA GLN A 212 -6.50 -9.95 -18.13
C GLN A 212 -5.15 -9.54 -17.51
N ALA A 213 -5.12 -8.43 -16.79
CA ALA A 213 -3.92 -7.94 -16.12
C ALA A 213 -3.66 -8.72 -14.82
N GLN A 214 -2.40 -8.87 -14.48
CA GLN A 214 -1.99 -9.50 -13.22
C GLN A 214 -1.77 -8.49 -12.08
N GLU A 215 -1.84 -7.22 -12.41
CA GLU A 215 -1.72 -6.13 -11.45
C GLU A 215 -2.86 -6.22 -10.41
N HIS A 216 -2.48 -6.03 -9.17
CA HIS A 216 -3.35 -6.07 -8.00
C HIS A 216 -2.86 -5.05 -6.98
N VAL A 217 -3.76 -4.43 -6.28
CA VAL A 217 -3.43 -3.46 -5.22
C VAL A 217 -4.40 -3.67 -4.06
N GLY A 218 -3.84 -3.80 -2.86
CA GLY A 218 -4.54 -3.74 -1.60
C GLY A 218 -3.81 -2.76 -0.70
N ILE A 219 -4.53 -2.00 0.11
CA ILE A 219 -3.96 -0.98 1.00
C ILE A 219 -4.60 -1.14 2.38
N GLY A 220 -3.76 -1.30 3.40
CA GLY A 220 -4.20 -1.57 4.77
C GLY A 220 -5.13 -0.51 5.35
N ALA A 221 -5.02 0.74 4.89
CA ALA A 221 -5.91 1.81 5.31
C ALA A 221 -7.37 1.63 4.85
N PHE A 222 -7.59 1.02 3.67
CA PHE A 222 -8.94 0.80 3.15
C PHE A 222 -8.95 -0.35 2.15
N ASN A 223 -9.52 -1.48 2.54
CA ASN A 223 -9.55 -2.71 1.76
C ASN A 223 -10.95 -3.33 1.84
N LEU A 224 -11.86 -2.90 0.96
CA LEU A 224 -13.27 -3.29 0.93
C LEU A 224 -13.44 -4.53 0.05
N ILE A 225 -14.01 -5.60 0.59
CA ILE A 225 -14.09 -6.90 -0.09
C ILE A 225 -15.49 -7.49 0.12
N ARG A 226 -16.09 -8.03 -0.92
CA ARG A 226 -17.32 -8.83 -0.80
C ARG A 226 -17.04 -10.09 0.03
N LYS A 227 -17.81 -10.35 1.08
CA LYS A 227 -17.57 -11.46 2.02
C LYS A 227 -17.42 -12.80 1.30
N ALA A 228 -18.30 -13.09 0.33
CA ALA A 228 -18.22 -14.31 -0.46
C ALA A 228 -16.90 -14.47 -1.24
N ALA A 229 -16.34 -13.35 -1.77
CA ALA A 229 -15.05 -13.37 -2.44
C ALA A 229 -13.90 -13.60 -1.46
N TYR A 230 -13.95 -12.99 -0.28
CA TYR A 230 -13.00 -13.19 0.81
C TYR A 230 -12.96 -14.65 1.29
N GLU A 231 -14.12 -15.27 1.49
CA GLU A 231 -14.23 -16.67 1.90
C GLU A 231 -13.73 -17.61 0.80
N THR A 232 -14.10 -17.37 -0.45
CA THR A 232 -13.69 -18.18 -1.60
C THR A 232 -12.19 -18.16 -1.84
N CYS A 233 -11.51 -17.01 -1.63
CA CYS A 233 -10.07 -16.91 -1.85
C CYS A 233 -9.22 -17.48 -0.69
N GLY A 234 -9.86 -18.01 0.37
CA GLY A 234 -9.18 -18.68 1.49
C GLY A 234 -8.87 -17.77 2.67
N THR A 235 -9.46 -16.57 2.72
CA THR A 235 -9.38 -15.62 3.85
C THR A 235 -7.93 -15.18 4.19
N HIS A 236 -7.73 -14.53 5.32
CA HIS A 236 -6.38 -14.26 5.84
C HIS A 236 -5.61 -15.53 6.23
N SER A 237 -6.28 -16.69 6.32
CA SER A 237 -5.58 -17.95 6.61
C SER A 237 -4.62 -18.36 5.50
N ALA A 238 -4.92 -18.02 4.24
CA ALA A 238 -4.03 -18.29 3.11
C ALA A 238 -2.76 -17.40 3.11
N ILE A 239 -2.80 -16.27 3.83
CA ILE A 239 -1.71 -15.30 3.93
C ILE A 239 -1.23 -15.06 5.37
N ARG A 240 -1.48 -16.01 6.25
CA ARG A 240 -1.32 -15.89 7.72
C ARG A 240 0.05 -15.37 8.17
N MET A 241 1.11 -15.61 7.42
CA MET A 241 2.48 -15.20 7.72
C MET A 241 3.00 -14.08 6.79
N ARG A 242 2.09 -13.25 6.23
CA ARG A 242 2.45 -12.16 5.31
C ARG A 242 2.37 -10.80 6.00
N PRO A 243 3.52 -10.08 6.16
CA PRO A 243 3.54 -8.71 6.67
C PRO A 243 2.96 -7.66 5.71
N ASP A 244 2.80 -8.03 4.44
CA ASP A 244 2.18 -7.30 3.33
C ASP A 244 0.80 -7.91 3.01
N ASP A 245 0.01 -8.15 4.07
CA ASP A 245 -1.28 -8.85 4.05
C ASP A 245 -2.28 -8.24 3.07
N ASP A 246 -2.39 -6.93 3.03
CA ASP A 246 -3.26 -6.16 2.14
C ASP A 246 -2.99 -6.45 0.65
N MET A 247 -1.74 -6.32 0.23
CA MET A 247 -1.29 -6.61 -1.13
C MET A 247 -1.46 -8.08 -1.49
N LYS A 248 -1.20 -8.99 -0.54
CA LYS A 248 -1.30 -10.44 -0.79
C LYS A 248 -2.75 -10.89 -0.84
N LEU A 249 -3.64 -10.29 -0.05
CA LEU A 249 -5.07 -10.56 -0.14
C LEU A 249 -5.62 -10.10 -1.50
N ALA A 250 -5.25 -8.90 -1.96
CA ALA A 250 -5.58 -8.44 -3.30
C ALA A 250 -5.05 -9.38 -4.39
N LYS A 251 -3.82 -9.90 -4.23
CA LYS A 251 -3.25 -10.89 -5.15
C LYS A 251 -4.07 -12.18 -5.21
N LEU A 252 -4.50 -12.69 -4.05
CA LEU A 252 -5.35 -13.88 -3.99
C LEU A 252 -6.68 -13.66 -4.71
N LEU A 253 -7.37 -12.56 -4.43
CA LEU A 253 -8.62 -12.20 -5.08
C LEU A 253 -8.44 -12.12 -6.61
N LYS A 254 -7.37 -11.47 -7.08
CA LYS A 254 -7.05 -11.38 -8.52
C LYS A 254 -6.80 -12.76 -9.13
N GLY A 255 -6.06 -13.61 -8.43
CA GLY A 255 -5.77 -14.98 -8.86
C GLY A 255 -7.02 -15.86 -8.99
N HIS A 256 -8.06 -15.59 -8.20
CA HIS A 256 -9.36 -16.27 -8.29
C HIS A 256 -10.31 -15.64 -9.33
N GLY A 257 -9.89 -14.60 -10.03
CA GLY A 257 -10.67 -13.96 -11.07
C GLY A 257 -11.71 -12.95 -10.58
N PHE A 258 -11.66 -12.54 -9.30
CA PHE A 258 -12.53 -11.50 -8.75
C PHE A 258 -12.20 -10.13 -9.34
N ARG A 259 -13.24 -9.32 -9.55
CA ARG A 259 -13.12 -7.97 -10.11
C ARG A 259 -12.62 -7.01 -9.04
N GLN A 260 -11.55 -6.29 -9.36
CA GLN A 260 -10.92 -5.34 -8.45
C GLN A 260 -10.95 -3.92 -9.02
N GLY A 261 -11.08 -2.95 -8.13
CA GLY A 261 -10.99 -1.53 -8.43
C GLY A 261 -10.06 -0.78 -7.49
N VAL A 262 -9.57 0.35 -7.97
CA VAL A 262 -8.84 1.34 -7.19
C VAL A 262 -9.48 2.70 -7.45
N ALA A 263 -9.76 3.44 -6.39
CA ALA A 263 -10.19 4.84 -6.48
C ALA A 263 -9.42 5.66 -5.44
N TYR A 264 -9.11 6.92 -5.73
CA TYR A 264 -8.42 7.74 -4.75
C TYR A 264 -9.37 8.16 -3.62
N GLY A 265 -8.92 7.90 -2.38
CA GLY A 265 -9.63 8.26 -1.16
C GLY A 265 -9.30 9.65 -0.61
N ALA A 266 -8.70 10.54 -1.42
CA ALA A 266 -8.33 11.89 -1.00
C ALA A 266 -9.53 12.65 -0.41
N GLY A 267 -9.36 13.18 0.80
CA GLY A 267 -10.41 13.85 1.56
C GLY A 267 -11.51 12.93 2.12
N LEU A 268 -11.42 11.61 1.95
CA LEU A 268 -12.33 10.60 2.52
C LEU A 268 -11.62 9.66 3.49
N VAL A 269 -10.37 9.29 3.20
CA VAL A 269 -9.56 8.40 4.03
C VAL A 269 -8.25 9.10 4.32
N GLY A 270 -7.94 9.35 5.58
CA GLY A 270 -6.71 9.98 6.03
C GLY A 270 -5.92 9.09 6.99
N VAL A 271 -4.59 9.16 6.93
CA VAL A 271 -3.71 8.46 7.88
C VAL A 271 -2.47 9.29 8.19
N GLU A 272 -2.12 9.40 9.46
CA GLU A 272 -0.80 9.88 9.88
C GLU A 272 0.18 8.69 9.88
N TRP A 273 0.68 8.36 8.68
CA TRP A 273 1.47 7.14 8.50
C TRP A 273 2.71 7.07 9.39
N HIS A 274 3.48 8.17 9.46
CA HIS A 274 4.65 8.30 10.36
C HIS A 274 4.93 9.76 10.66
N GLN A 275 5.32 10.04 11.91
CA GLN A 275 5.68 11.41 12.35
C GLN A 275 7.10 11.82 11.93
N THR A 276 7.99 10.87 11.65
CA THR A 276 9.39 11.14 11.31
C THR A 276 9.89 10.25 10.17
N LEU A 277 10.87 10.76 9.42
CA LEU A 277 11.54 9.99 8.36
C LEU A 277 12.18 8.69 8.89
N ARG A 278 12.77 8.74 10.10
CA ARG A 278 13.34 7.55 10.76
C ARG A 278 12.23 6.53 11.09
N GLY A 279 11.07 7.00 11.54
CA GLY A 279 9.88 6.18 11.79
C GLY A 279 9.41 5.50 10.52
N ALA A 280 9.28 6.23 9.40
CA ALA A 280 8.89 5.70 8.11
C ALA A 280 9.86 4.61 7.61
N VAL A 281 11.16 4.84 7.67
CA VAL A 281 12.17 3.84 7.29
C VAL A 281 12.08 2.59 8.19
N ARG A 282 11.86 2.77 9.49
CA ARG A 282 11.71 1.64 10.43
C ARG A 282 10.43 0.85 10.16
N GLY A 283 9.31 1.54 9.92
CA GLY A 283 8.03 0.93 9.58
C GLY A 283 8.09 0.09 8.31
N LEU A 284 8.75 0.60 7.26
CA LEU A 284 8.94 -0.13 6.00
C LEU A 284 9.89 -1.33 6.12
N SER A 285 10.79 -1.35 7.12
CA SER A 285 11.76 -2.43 7.27
C SER A 285 11.13 -3.81 7.48
N LYS A 286 9.87 -3.90 7.95
CA LYS A 286 9.15 -5.17 8.13
C LYS A 286 8.56 -5.73 6.82
N SER A 287 8.13 -4.86 5.90
CA SER A 287 7.31 -5.26 4.74
C SER A 287 8.03 -5.19 3.39
N MET A 288 9.08 -4.35 3.23
CA MET A 288 9.72 -4.19 1.91
C MET A 288 10.37 -5.47 1.38
N PHE A 289 11.07 -6.22 2.23
CA PHE A 289 11.68 -7.48 1.80
C PHE A 289 10.64 -8.59 1.61
N SER A 290 9.55 -8.57 2.41
CA SER A 290 8.38 -9.42 2.21
C SER A 290 7.69 -9.15 0.87
N GLY A 291 7.50 -7.89 0.51
CA GLY A 291 6.90 -7.50 -0.78
C GLY A 291 7.67 -8.06 -1.99
N LEU A 292 8.97 -8.33 -1.84
CA LEU A 292 9.81 -8.98 -2.83
C LEU A 292 9.95 -10.52 -2.61
N ASP A 293 9.04 -11.10 -1.84
CA ASP A 293 9.02 -12.53 -1.49
C ASP A 293 10.38 -13.03 -0.94
N TYR A 294 11.05 -12.17 -0.14
CA TYR A 294 12.35 -12.45 0.47
C TYR A 294 13.46 -12.84 -0.53
N ARG A 295 13.39 -12.32 -1.78
CA ARG A 295 14.33 -12.62 -2.86
C ARG A 295 15.42 -11.55 -2.96
N ILE A 296 16.65 -11.91 -2.58
CA ILE A 296 17.83 -10.99 -2.64
C ILE A 296 18.03 -10.46 -4.07
N GLY A 297 17.95 -11.33 -5.08
CA GLY A 297 18.09 -10.93 -6.48
C GLY A 297 17.08 -9.87 -6.92
N ALA A 298 15.81 -9.97 -6.46
CA ALA A 298 14.78 -8.97 -6.72
C ALA A 298 15.09 -7.63 -6.02
N THR A 299 15.58 -7.69 -4.78
CA THR A 299 16.01 -6.50 -4.03
C THR A 299 17.16 -5.77 -4.76
N VAL A 300 18.20 -6.53 -5.17
CA VAL A 300 19.35 -5.96 -5.91
C VAL A 300 18.89 -5.36 -7.24
N ALA A 301 18.07 -6.07 -8.01
CA ALA A 301 17.52 -5.58 -9.28
C ALA A 301 16.69 -4.30 -9.10
N GLY A 302 15.84 -4.24 -8.06
CA GLY A 302 15.07 -3.05 -7.71
C GLY A 302 15.95 -1.86 -7.35
N VAL A 303 16.97 -2.07 -6.52
CA VAL A 303 17.95 -1.02 -6.16
C VAL A 303 18.69 -0.50 -7.39
N LEU A 304 19.17 -1.40 -8.24
CA LEU A 304 19.88 -1.01 -9.49
C LEU A 304 18.95 -0.23 -10.44
N MET A 305 17.70 -0.66 -10.57
CA MET A 305 16.70 0.05 -11.37
C MET A 305 16.44 1.46 -10.84
N LEU A 306 16.26 1.62 -9.53
CA LEU A 306 16.03 2.94 -8.91
C LEU A 306 17.24 3.86 -9.07
N LEU A 307 18.45 3.36 -8.88
CA LEU A 307 19.70 4.12 -9.14
C LEU A 307 19.79 4.56 -10.59
N LEU A 308 19.52 3.62 -11.51
CA LEU A 308 19.64 3.85 -12.95
C LEU A 308 18.65 4.89 -13.45
N THR A 309 17.41 4.82 -12.99
CA THR A 309 16.33 5.67 -13.50
C THR A 309 16.21 7.03 -12.79
N ASN A 310 16.60 7.14 -11.52
CA ASN A 310 16.31 8.33 -10.71
C ASN A 310 17.56 9.05 -10.18
N VAL A 311 18.68 8.34 -10.00
CA VAL A 311 19.88 8.94 -9.41
C VAL A 311 20.93 9.26 -10.47
N PHE A 312 21.25 8.31 -11.36
CA PHE A 312 22.27 8.50 -12.39
C PHE A 312 21.97 9.65 -13.36
N PRO A 313 20.70 9.91 -13.77
CA PRO A 313 20.40 11.05 -14.63
C PRO A 313 20.80 12.40 -14.06
N VAL A 314 20.81 12.56 -12.73
CA VAL A 314 21.23 13.80 -12.06
C VAL A 314 22.69 14.15 -12.42
N PHE A 315 23.57 13.17 -12.45
CA PHE A 315 24.98 13.37 -12.80
C PHE A 315 25.20 13.64 -14.29
N GLY A 316 24.22 13.30 -15.14
CA GLY A 316 24.27 13.53 -16.58
C GLY A 316 23.83 14.91 -17.03
N LEU A 317 23.20 15.71 -16.18
CA LEU A 317 22.58 16.99 -16.50
C LEU A 317 23.50 17.95 -17.26
N PHE A 318 24.75 18.05 -16.85
CA PHE A 318 25.73 18.99 -17.39
C PHE A 318 26.47 18.47 -18.65
N SER A 319 26.18 17.24 -19.09
CA SER A 319 26.78 16.68 -20.31
C SER A 319 26.18 17.33 -21.56
N ARG A 320 27.04 17.79 -22.49
CA ARG A 320 26.64 18.46 -23.74
C ARG A 320 26.48 17.49 -24.91
N ASN A 321 25.96 16.28 -24.66
CA ASN A 321 25.77 15.24 -25.67
C ASN A 321 24.36 14.64 -25.54
N LEU A 322 24.02 13.66 -26.38
CA LEU A 322 22.73 12.97 -26.36
C LEU A 322 22.36 12.45 -24.97
N THR A 323 23.30 11.85 -24.23
CA THR A 323 23.08 11.38 -22.85
C THR A 323 22.60 12.52 -21.95
N GLY A 324 23.27 13.68 -22.01
CA GLY A 324 22.86 14.85 -21.23
C GLY A 324 21.47 15.38 -21.62
N THR A 325 21.11 15.30 -22.90
CA THR A 325 19.76 15.65 -23.35
C THR A 325 18.73 14.70 -22.77
N LEU A 326 18.97 13.40 -22.80
CA LEU A 326 18.06 12.40 -22.20
C LEU A 326 17.94 12.58 -20.68
N CYS A 327 19.03 12.88 -19.98
CA CYS A 327 19.00 13.17 -18.54
C CYS A 327 18.18 14.41 -18.20
N ARG A 328 18.28 15.48 -19.01
CA ARG A 328 17.45 16.69 -18.84
C ARG A 328 15.96 16.38 -19.09
N LEU A 329 15.64 15.59 -20.12
CA LEU A 329 14.26 15.15 -20.37
C LEU A 329 13.71 14.26 -19.23
N ASN A 330 14.54 13.39 -18.66
CA ASN A 330 14.17 12.59 -17.49
C ASN A 330 13.76 13.50 -16.32
N ILE A 331 14.58 14.49 -15.98
CA ILE A 331 14.28 15.42 -14.87
C ILE A 331 13.05 16.28 -15.19
N LEU A 332 12.93 16.77 -16.42
CA LEU A 332 11.75 17.50 -16.85
C LEU A 332 10.47 16.65 -16.72
N SER A 333 10.53 15.38 -17.14
CA SER A 333 9.39 14.46 -16.98
C SER A 333 9.04 14.24 -15.50
N THR A 334 10.04 14.13 -14.62
CA THR A 334 9.82 14.07 -13.17
C THR A 334 9.08 15.31 -12.65
N ILE A 335 9.52 16.50 -13.04
CA ILE A 335 8.85 17.76 -12.68
C ILE A 335 7.40 17.78 -13.18
N LEU A 336 7.16 17.34 -14.42
CA LEU A 336 5.80 17.28 -15.00
C LEU A 336 4.90 16.26 -14.26
N VAL A 337 5.43 15.12 -13.85
CA VAL A 337 4.71 14.13 -13.05
C VAL A 337 4.30 14.73 -11.69
N TYR A 338 5.22 15.41 -10.99
CA TYR A 338 4.89 16.06 -9.72
C TYR A 338 3.91 17.21 -9.89
N ALA A 339 4.05 18.02 -10.94
CA ALA A 339 3.13 19.10 -11.24
C ALA A 339 1.71 18.57 -11.56
N TYR A 340 1.63 17.46 -12.29
CA TYR A 340 0.35 16.81 -12.56
C TYR A 340 -0.30 16.28 -11.28
N ARG A 341 0.47 15.61 -10.39
CA ARG A 341 -0.04 15.14 -9.09
C ARG A 341 -0.57 16.28 -8.24
N ALA A 342 0.21 17.36 -8.11
CA ALA A 342 -0.19 18.53 -7.34
C ALA A 342 -1.52 19.11 -7.83
N ARG A 343 -1.75 19.11 -9.16
CA ARG A 343 -3.01 19.57 -9.74
C ARG A 343 -4.18 18.61 -9.53
N GLN A 344 -3.92 17.30 -9.63
CA GLN A 344 -4.97 16.27 -9.58
C GLN A 344 -5.46 16.01 -8.17
N PHE A 345 -4.57 16.05 -7.19
CA PHE A 345 -4.86 15.61 -5.81
C PHE A 345 -4.80 16.74 -4.78
N GLY A 346 -4.70 18.04 -5.20
CA GLY A 346 -4.79 19.21 -4.33
C GLY A 346 -3.66 19.25 -3.29
N ASP A 347 -2.52 19.69 -3.65
CA ASP A 347 -1.37 20.19 -3.13
C ASP A 347 -0.68 19.95 -1.91
N GLU A 348 -0.71 18.68 -1.31
CA GLU A 348 0.28 18.34 -0.28
C GLU A 348 1.67 17.98 -0.86
N THR A 349 1.79 17.74 -2.17
CA THR A 349 3.07 17.47 -2.86
C THR A 349 3.36 18.48 -3.97
N PRO A 350 3.82 19.69 -3.63
CA PRO A 350 4.12 20.72 -4.63
C PRO A 350 5.14 20.23 -5.66
N TRP A 351 5.03 20.75 -6.89
CA TRP A 351 5.87 20.35 -8.02
C TRP A 351 7.39 20.44 -7.74
N TRP A 352 7.83 21.33 -6.89
CA TRP A 352 9.25 21.51 -6.55
C TRP A 352 9.82 20.34 -5.74
N TYR A 353 9.00 19.44 -5.21
CA TYR A 353 9.48 18.18 -4.62
C TYR A 353 10.20 17.30 -5.65
N ALA A 354 10.01 17.53 -6.94
CA ALA A 354 10.82 16.92 -7.99
C ALA A 354 12.33 17.14 -7.79
N VAL A 355 12.73 18.29 -7.20
CA VAL A 355 14.15 18.56 -6.87
C VAL A 355 14.65 17.64 -5.75
N LEU A 356 13.78 17.30 -4.80
CA LEU A 356 14.10 16.39 -3.69
C LEU A 356 13.84 14.91 -4.03
N HIS A 357 13.29 14.63 -5.20
CA HIS A 357 13.00 13.25 -5.62
C HIS A 357 14.22 12.31 -5.54
N PRO A 358 15.43 12.65 -6.00
CA PRO A 358 16.60 11.79 -5.85
C PRO A 358 16.96 11.50 -4.39
N PHE A 359 16.74 12.47 -3.48
CA PHE A 359 16.90 12.25 -2.04
C PHE A 359 15.87 11.22 -1.53
N GLY A 360 14.59 11.40 -1.86
CA GLY A 360 13.54 10.46 -1.49
C GLY A 360 13.83 9.04 -1.96
N ILE A 361 14.32 8.89 -3.20
CA ILE A 361 14.74 7.61 -3.77
C ILE A 361 15.94 7.01 -3.02
N CYS A 362 16.94 7.80 -2.65
CA CYS A 362 18.07 7.30 -1.85
C CYS A 362 17.60 6.78 -0.48
N VAL A 363 16.67 7.46 0.18
CA VAL A 363 16.06 6.99 1.43
C VAL A 363 15.27 5.70 1.20
N PHE A 364 14.54 5.61 0.10
CA PHE A 364 13.79 4.40 -0.27
C PHE A 364 14.72 3.20 -0.51
N ILE A 365 15.82 3.39 -1.25
CA ILE A 365 16.87 2.39 -1.45
C ILE A 365 17.45 1.96 -0.10
N TYR A 366 17.77 2.91 0.78
CA TYR A 366 18.25 2.61 2.11
C TYR A 366 17.26 1.76 2.91
N ALA A 367 15.96 2.08 2.86
CA ALA A 367 14.92 1.30 3.52
C ALA A 367 14.82 -0.13 2.96
N MET A 368 14.90 -0.31 1.63
CA MET A 368 14.94 -1.63 0.98
C MET A 368 16.13 -2.47 1.44
N LEU A 369 17.34 -1.90 1.37
CA LEU A 369 18.57 -2.59 1.76
C LEU A 369 18.57 -2.91 3.25
N ARG A 370 18.13 -1.97 4.10
CA ARG A 370 17.98 -2.18 5.54
C ARG A 370 16.99 -3.30 5.85
N SER A 371 15.81 -3.32 5.18
CA SER A 371 14.81 -4.37 5.36
C SER A 371 15.39 -5.76 5.05
N ALA A 372 16.07 -5.90 3.90
CA ALA A 372 16.70 -7.17 3.52
C ALA A 372 17.83 -7.56 4.50
N PHE A 373 18.72 -6.62 4.81
CA PHE A 373 19.86 -6.86 5.69
C PHE A 373 19.42 -7.28 7.10
N THR A 374 18.53 -6.51 7.73
CA THR A 374 18.06 -6.80 9.09
C THR A 374 17.31 -8.14 9.16
N THR A 375 16.46 -8.43 8.15
CA THR A 375 15.74 -9.72 8.09
C THR A 375 16.69 -10.91 7.95
N LEU A 376 17.73 -10.79 7.13
CA LEU A 376 18.71 -11.86 6.91
C LEU A 376 19.62 -12.06 8.12
N VAL A 377 20.14 -10.98 8.70
CA VAL A 377 21.04 -11.04 9.87
C VAL A 377 20.32 -11.57 11.11
N ASN A 378 19.08 -11.10 11.34
CA ASN A 378 18.29 -11.52 12.49
C ASN A 378 17.59 -12.88 12.26
N GLY A 379 17.69 -13.47 11.07
CA GLY A 379 17.00 -14.72 10.72
C GLY A 379 15.47 -14.59 10.76
N GLY A 380 14.91 -13.40 10.53
CA GLY A 380 13.49 -13.13 10.57
C GLY A 380 13.16 -11.66 10.77
N ILE A 381 11.88 -11.38 11.02
CA ILE A 381 11.40 -10.02 11.34
C ILE A 381 10.97 -9.96 12.81
N GLU A 382 11.11 -8.79 13.40
CA GLU A 382 10.51 -8.45 14.69
C GLU A 382 9.41 -7.43 14.45
N TRP A 383 8.20 -7.74 14.93
CA TRP A 383 7.05 -6.87 14.78
C TRP A 383 6.20 -6.84 16.05
N ARG A 384 6.02 -5.64 16.60
CA ARG A 384 5.26 -5.42 17.84
C ARG A 384 5.69 -6.38 18.97
N GLY A 385 7.02 -6.50 19.19
CA GLY A 385 7.60 -7.35 20.23
C GLY A 385 7.55 -8.86 19.98
N THR A 386 7.01 -9.30 18.83
CA THR A 386 6.98 -10.73 18.45
C THR A 386 8.01 -10.99 17.35
N ARG A 387 8.83 -12.04 17.52
CA ARG A 387 9.80 -12.47 16.51
C ARG A 387 9.21 -13.55 15.61
N TYR A 388 9.33 -13.37 14.31
CA TYR A 388 8.85 -14.30 13.28
C TYR A 388 10.04 -14.84 12.47
N PRO A 389 10.33 -16.16 12.54
CA PRO A 389 11.47 -16.76 11.84
C PRO A 389 11.33 -16.66 10.31
N LEU A 390 12.43 -16.34 9.62
CA LEU A 390 12.43 -16.20 8.15
C LEU A 390 12.01 -17.49 7.44
N LYS A 391 12.28 -18.65 8.01
CA LYS A 391 11.86 -19.93 7.46
C LYS A 391 10.34 -20.01 7.36
N GLU A 392 9.62 -19.74 8.45
CA GLU A 392 8.15 -19.78 8.49
C GLU A 392 7.52 -18.75 7.54
N LEU A 393 8.12 -17.55 7.46
CA LEU A 393 7.70 -16.50 6.52
C LEU A 393 7.85 -16.94 5.06
N LYS A 394 8.93 -17.67 4.73
CA LYS A 394 9.18 -18.18 3.37
C LYS A 394 8.31 -19.40 3.02
N ASP A 395 8.05 -20.27 3.97
CA ASP A 395 7.20 -21.46 3.75
C ASP A 395 5.80 -21.04 3.32
N ASN A 396 5.22 -20.00 3.92
CA ASN A 396 3.94 -19.43 3.49
C ASN A 396 3.97 -18.84 2.07
N VAL A 397 5.13 -18.35 1.59
CA VAL A 397 5.30 -17.91 0.18
C VAL A 397 5.25 -19.10 -0.78
N SER A 398 5.85 -20.23 -0.41
CA SER A 398 5.89 -21.45 -1.24
C SER A 398 4.50 -22.06 -1.36
N ASP A 399 3.74 -22.14 -0.28
CA ASP A 399 2.39 -22.68 -0.25
C ASP A 399 1.45 -21.94 -1.20
N GLN A 400 1.58 -20.61 -1.29
CA GLN A 400 0.82 -19.78 -2.22
C GLN A 400 1.16 -20.02 -3.70
N ARG A 401 2.37 -20.51 -4.01
CA ARG A 401 2.79 -20.85 -5.38
C ARG A 401 2.35 -22.24 -5.83
N CYS A 402 2.22 -23.17 -4.88
CA CYS A 402 1.82 -24.55 -5.14
C CYS A 402 0.31 -24.75 -5.13
N GLY A 403 -0.47 -23.81 -4.62
CA GLY A 403 -1.92 -23.84 -4.64
C GLY A 403 -2.44 -23.77 -6.08
N THR A 404 -2.78 -24.91 -6.65
CA THR A 404 -3.62 -24.97 -7.84
C THR A 404 -4.93 -24.27 -7.50
N GLY A 405 -5.17 -23.11 -8.13
CA GLY A 405 -6.38 -22.33 -7.88
C GLY A 405 -7.64 -23.19 -8.06
N PRO A 406 -8.68 -22.93 -7.27
CA PRO A 406 -9.96 -23.57 -7.47
C PRO A 406 -10.52 -23.26 -8.87
N PRO A 407 -11.47 -24.07 -9.36
CA PRO A 407 -12.05 -23.90 -10.68
C PRO A 407 -12.66 -22.50 -10.82
N ARG A 408 -12.50 -21.90 -12.00
CA ARG A 408 -13.09 -20.59 -12.32
C ARG A 408 -14.59 -20.63 -12.05
N PRO A 409 -15.16 -19.59 -11.41
CA PRO A 409 -16.60 -19.49 -11.27
C PRO A 409 -17.27 -19.51 -12.65
N PRO A 410 -18.46 -20.10 -12.80
CA PRO A 410 -19.18 -20.12 -14.05
C PRO A 410 -19.42 -18.70 -14.55
N SER A 411 -19.22 -18.48 -15.84
CA SER A 411 -19.53 -17.23 -16.52
C SER A 411 -21.00 -16.87 -16.29
N ARG A 412 -21.25 -15.69 -15.72
CA ARG A 412 -22.59 -15.08 -15.65
C ARG A 412 -22.98 -14.50 -16.98
#